data_8847a61b9995501c040fe0465e63a570
#
_entry.id   8847a61b9995501c040fe0465e63a570
#
_cell.length_a   1.000
_cell.length_b   1.000
_cell.length_c   1.000
_cell.angle_alpha   90.00
_cell.angle_beta   90.00
_cell.angle_gamma   90.00
#
_symmetry.space_group_name_H-M   'P 1'
#
loop_
_entity.id
_entity.type
_entity.pdbx_description
1 polymer ?
#
loop_
_entity_poly.entity_id
_entity_poly.type
_entity_poly.pdbx_seq_one_letter_code
_entity_poly.pdbx_strand_id
1 'polypeptide(L)'
;MREMKDSGIAWIGAIPNHWKVSKIKQIVCWKSVKGQPDLPVLSLYRDYGVVPKDSRDDNHNVTSLDTSGYKVVERGDLVINKMKAWQGSLAVSEYNGIVSPAYHICKITSEKICKKYLHYLLRDASYLPEYMRLSTGLRVGQWDLSFDDFKNIPFLVPPLAEQDRIAAFLDAECAEIDALLEKTRASIEEYKKLKQAV
;
A
#
# COMPACT_ATOMS: atom_id res chain seq x y z
N MET A 1 -11.93 -30.67 1.75
CA MET A 1 -11.56 -29.64 0.75
C MET A 1 -12.51 -28.45 0.91
N ARG A 2 -12.01 -27.20 0.86
CA ARG A 2 -12.92 -26.04 0.85
C ARG A 2 -13.62 -25.97 -0.51
N GLU A 3 -14.93 -25.74 -0.51
CA GLU A 3 -15.67 -25.51 -1.74
C GLU A 3 -15.21 -24.20 -2.37
N MET A 4 -14.92 -24.21 -3.65
CA MET A 4 -14.45 -23.09 -4.44
C MET A 4 -15.52 -22.67 -5.45
N LYS A 5 -15.55 -21.38 -5.80
CA LYS A 5 -16.36 -20.83 -6.89
C LYS A 5 -15.53 -19.91 -7.77
N ASP A 6 -15.96 -19.70 -8.98
CA ASP A 6 -15.41 -18.66 -9.84
C ASP A 6 -15.72 -17.26 -9.23
N SER A 7 -14.70 -16.42 -9.13
CA SER A 7 -14.86 -15.03 -8.68
C SER A 7 -15.60 -14.15 -9.70
N GLY A 8 -15.70 -14.57 -10.95
CA GLY A 8 -16.16 -13.75 -12.07
C GLY A 8 -15.11 -12.73 -12.54
N ILE A 9 -13.86 -12.83 -12.06
CA ILE A 9 -12.77 -11.91 -12.39
C ILE A 9 -11.58 -12.74 -12.88
N ALA A 10 -11.30 -12.65 -14.19
CA ALA A 10 -10.35 -13.54 -14.86
C ALA A 10 -8.95 -13.59 -14.20
N TRP A 11 -8.44 -12.47 -13.73
CA TRP A 11 -7.12 -12.39 -13.10
C TRP A 11 -7.09 -12.82 -11.62
N ILE A 12 -8.26 -12.98 -10.97
CA ILE A 12 -8.37 -13.54 -9.61
C ILE A 12 -8.62 -15.05 -9.65
N GLY A 13 -9.44 -15.51 -10.60
CA GLY A 13 -9.78 -16.93 -10.74
C GLY A 13 -10.73 -17.43 -9.67
N ALA A 14 -10.52 -18.65 -9.19
CA ALA A 14 -11.38 -19.30 -8.21
C ALA A 14 -11.08 -18.83 -6.77
N ILE A 15 -12.16 -18.63 -6.00
CA ILE A 15 -12.13 -18.18 -4.60
C ILE A 15 -12.95 -19.11 -3.72
N PRO A 16 -12.75 -19.15 -2.38
CA PRO A 16 -13.62 -19.87 -1.47
C PRO A 16 -15.09 -19.48 -1.63
N ASN A 17 -16.01 -20.46 -1.62
CA ASN A 17 -17.42 -20.25 -1.92
C ASN A 17 -18.08 -19.17 -1.06
N HIS A 18 -17.66 -19.06 0.21
CA HIS A 18 -18.19 -18.08 1.18
C HIS A 18 -17.60 -16.67 1.06
N TRP A 19 -16.53 -16.48 0.25
CA TRP A 19 -15.98 -15.15 0.01
C TRP A 19 -16.88 -14.34 -0.92
N LYS A 20 -16.85 -13.03 -0.74
CA LYS A 20 -17.56 -12.08 -1.60
C LYS A 20 -16.57 -11.27 -2.44
N VAL A 21 -17.04 -10.81 -3.59
CA VAL A 21 -16.36 -9.81 -4.39
C VAL A 21 -17.06 -8.48 -4.20
N SER A 22 -16.30 -7.41 -4.03
CA SER A 22 -16.80 -6.05 -3.86
C SER A 22 -15.97 -5.09 -4.71
N LYS A 23 -16.33 -3.81 -4.75
CA LYS A 23 -15.54 -2.76 -5.40
C LYS A 23 -15.02 -1.78 -4.36
N ILE A 24 -13.83 -1.24 -4.57
CA ILE A 24 -13.16 -0.31 -3.64
C ILE A 24 -14.07 0.87 -3.26
N LYS A 25 -14.85 1.41 -4.18
CA LYS A 25 -15.80 2.50 -3.91
C LYS A 25 -16.83 2.22 -2.80
N GLN A 26 -17.06 0.95 -2.48
CA GLN A 26 -18.03 0.56 -1.44
C GLN A 26 -17.45 0.66 -0.03
N ILE A 27 -16.14 0.83 0.10
CA ILE A 27 -15.44 0.82 1.39
C ILE A 27 -14.58 2.05 1.64
N VAL A 28 -14.38 2.91 0.64
CA VAL A 28 -13.56 4.12 0.80
C VAL A 28 -14.31 5.37 0.39
N CYS A 29 -13.95 6.48 1.05
CA CYS A 29 -14.34 7.84 0.67
C CYS A 29 -13.07 8.64 0.34
N TRP A 30 -13.06 9.32 -0.80
CA TRP A 30 -11.95 10.18 -1.20
C TRP A 30 -11.82 11.38 -0.24
N LYS A 31 -10.59 11.72 0.13
CA LYS A 31 -10.25 12.77 1.08
C LYS A 31 -9.21 13.70 0.48
N SER A 32 -9.39 15.01 0.65
CA SER A 32 -8.44 16.03 0.18
C SER A 32 -8.35 17.21 1.16
N VAL A 33 -8.06 16.91 2.42
CA VAL A 33 -7.79 17.94 3.45
C VAL A 33 -6.36 18.43 3.26
N LYS A 34 -6.16 19.75 3.34
CA LYS A 34 -4.87 20.44 3.17
C LYS A 34 -4.66 21.49 4.28
N GLY A 35 -3.54 22.21 4.22
CA GLY A 35 -3.29 23.36 5.07
C GLY A 35 -2.81 23.01 6.47
N GLN A 36 -2.07 21.92 6.64
CA GLN A 36 -1.41 21.54 7.89
C GLN A 36 0.08 21.31 7.69
N PRO A 37 0.85 22.38 7.39
CA PRO A 37 2.27 22.28 7.05
C PRO A 37 3.17 21.79 8.20
N ASP A 38 2.71 21.89 9.44
CA ASP A 38 3.43 21.49 10.66
C ASP A 38 3.43 19.97 10.88
N LEU A 39 2.60 19.23 10.14
CA LEU A 39 2.59 17.78 10.24
C LEU A 39 3.82 17.16 9.54
N PRO A 40 4.31 16.00 10.05
CA PRO A 40 5.44 15.31 9.43
C PRO A 40 5.14 14.91 7.99
N VAL A 41 6.12 15.11 7.13
CA VAL A 41 6.02 14.69 5.73
C VAL A 41 6.18 13.18 5.65
N LEU A 42 5.24 12.52 4.97
CA LEU A 42 5.26 11.09 4.74
C LEU A 42 5.65 10.78 3.29
N SER A 43 6.26 9.62 3.11
CA SER A 43 6.56 9.03 1.81
C SER A 43 5.96 7.64 1.71
N LEU A 44 5.55 7.26 0.51
CA LEU A 44 5.03 5.93 0.23
C LEU A 44 6.05 5.18 -0.62
N TYR A 45 6.57 4.10 -0.07
CA TYR A 45 7.46 3.15 -0.73
C TYR A 45 6.70 1.89 -1.09
N ARG A 46 7.06 1.29 -2.22
CA ARG A 46 6.46 0.02 -2.63
C ARG A 46 6.67 -1.07 -1.58
N ASP A 47 7.86 -1.17 -1.03
CA ASP A 47 8.23 -2.28 -0.14
C ASP A 47 7.86 -2.00 1.34
N TYR A 48 7.93 -0.74 1.78
CA TYR A 48 7.73 -0.35 3.19
C TYR A 48 6.37 0.29 3.50
N GLY A 49 5.56 0.58 2.48
CA GLY A 49 4.31 1.31 2.66
C GLY A 49 4.52 2.79 2.98
N VAL A 50 3.63 3.36 3.78
CA VAL A 50 3.71 4.77 4.21
C VAL A 50 4.59 4.88 5.44
N VAL A 51 5.65 5.70 5.35
CA VAL A 51 6.60 5.95 6.44
C VAL A 51 6.94 7.44 6.52
N PRO A 52 7.44 7.95 7.66
CA PRO A 52 8.02 9.28 7.74
C PRO A 52 9.14 9.45 6.70
N LYS A 53 9.16 10.57 6.00
CA LYS A 53 10.10 10.80 4.91
C LYS A 53 11.56 10.73 5.41
N ASP A 54 11.83 11.28 6.58
CA ASP A 54 13.16 11.37 7.16
C ASP A 54 13.64 10.08 7.83
N SER A 55 12.79 9.03 7.84
CA SER A 55 13.16 7.71 8.37
C SER A 55 14.08 6.92 7.46
N ARG A 56 14.38 7.43 6.24
CA ARG A 56 15.15 6.72 5.22
C ARG A 56 16.00 7.67 4.39
N ASP A 57 17.25 7.27 4.14
CA ASP A 57 18.23 8.04 3.36
C ASP A 57 18.13 7.79 1.83
N ASP A 58 17.36 6.78 1.41
CA ASP A 58 17.19 6.41 0.00
C ASP A 58 16.08 7.20 -0.73
N ASN A 59 15.53 8.22 -0.10
CA ASN A 59 14.51 9.07 -0.69
C ASN A 59 15.11 10.28 -1.42
N HIS A 60 15.25 10.17 -2.72
CA HIS A 60 15.76 11.26 -3.57
C HIS A 60 14.71 12.32 -3.92
N ASN A 61 13.46 12.20 -3.48
CA ASN A 61 12.43 13.19 -3.75
C ASN A 61 12.62 14.42 -2.83
N VAL A 62 12.83 15.58 -3.43
CA VAL A 62 12.93 16.84 -2.69
C VAL A 62 11.53 17.23 -2.21
N THR A 63 11.40 17.54 -0.90
CA THR A 63 10.18 18.15 -0.38
C THR A 63 10.10 19.60 -0.84
N SER A 64 8.93 20.04 -1.30
CA SER A 64 8.71 21.46 -1.60
C SER A 64 8.94 22.31 -0.35
N LEU A 65 9.50 23.49 -0.51
CA LEU A 65 9.64 24.49 0.57
C LEU A 65 8.24 24.92 1.08
N ASP A 66 7.27 24.99 0.20
CA ASP A 66 5.86 25.22 0.54
C ASP A 66 5.09 23.89 0.52
N THR A 67 4.65 23.46 1.69
CA THR A 67 3.83 22.26 1.91
C THR A 67 2.36 22.57 2.15
N SER A 68 1.92 23.82 2.01
CA SER A 68 0.51 24.22 2.20
C SER A 68 -0.47 23.46 1.30
N GLY A 69 -0.03 23.09 0.10
CA GLY A 69 -0.78 22.28 -0.86
C GLY A 69 -0.78 20.77 -0.56
N TYR A 70 0.00 20.30 0.42
CA TYR A 70 0.08 18.88 0.76
C TYR A 70 -1.22 18.40 1.39
N LYS A 71 -1.52 17.12 1.19
CA LYS A 71 -2.76 16.48 1.65
C LYS A 71 -2.51 15.77 2.97
N VAL A 72 -3.44 15.94 3.91
CA VAL A 72 -3.40 15.30 5.24
C VAL A 72 -3.74 13.82 5.12
N VAL A 73 -2.90 13.00 5.74
CA VAL A 73 -3.07 11.57 5.94
C VAL A 73 -3.29 11.30 7.41
N GLU A 74 -4.31 10.55 7.74
CA GLU A 74 -4.55 10.03 9.09
C GLU A 74 -4.23 8.54 9.14
N ARG A 75 -3.85 8.06 10.32
CA ARG A 75 -3.64 6.64 10.55
C ARG A 75 -4.87 5.83 10.13
N GLY A 76 -4.68 4.85 9.28
CA GLY A 76 -5.74 4.03 8.73
C GLY A 76 -6.34 4.54 7.42
N ASP A 77 -5.84 5.66 6.86
CA ASP A 77 -6.18 6.07 5.50
C ASP A 77 -5.44 5.22 4.47
N LEU A 78 -6.09 4.91 3.36
CA LEU A 78 -5.46 4.30 2.20
C LEU A 78 -4.82 5.40 1.36
N VAL A 79 -3.51 5.28 1.14
CA VAL A 79 -2.69 6.24 0.40
C VAL A 79 -2.24 5.60 -0.90
N ILE A 80 -2.44 6.27 -2.03
CA ILE A 80 -2.09 5.79 -3.36
C ILE A 80 -1.22 6.84 -4.05
N ASN A 81 -0.01 6.48 -4.46
CA ASN A 81 0.79 7.32 -5.34
C ASN A 81 0.25 7.13 -6.77
N LYS A 82 -0.54 8.08 -7.26
CA LYS A 82 -1.23 7.97 -8.54
C LYS A 82 -0.26 7.74 -9.72
N MET A 83 0.95 8.31 -9.66
CA MET A 83 1.98 8.19 -10.70
C MET A 83 2.78 6.90 -10.64
N LYS A 84 2.75 6.18 -9.50
CA LYS A 84 3.48 4.91 -9.28
C LYS A 84 2.56 3.76 -8.86
N ALA A 85 1.23 3.95 -8.93
CA ALA A 85 0.25 2.93 -8.61
C ALA A 85 0.43 1.67 -9.46
N TRP A 86 0.77 1.83 -10.75
CA TRP A 86 1.08 0.74 -11.68
C TRP A 86 2.25 -0.16 -11.23
N GLN A 87 3.09 0.33 -10.31
CA GLN A 87 4.15 -0.44 -9.65
C GLN A 87 3.72 -1.00 -8.28
N GLY A 88 2.47 -0.83 -7.87
CA GLY A 88 1.98 -1.24 -6.56
C GLY A 88 2.29 -0.25 -5.43
N SER A 89 2.54 1.02 -5.75
CA SER A 89 2.81 2.06 -4.74
C SER A 89 1.50 2.57 -4.12
N LEU A 90 0.95 1.77 -3.21
CA LEU A 90 -0.21 2.07 -2.38
C LEU A 90 -0.12 1.33 -1.04
N ALA A 91 -0.68 1.89 0.02
CA ALA A 91 -0.67 1.30 1.35
C ALA A 91 -1.70 1.94 2.28
N VAL A 92 -2.13 1.24 3.32
CA VAL A 92 -2.81 1.84 4.46
C VAL A 92 -1.76 2.44 5.39
N SER A 93 -1.94 3.70 5.79
CA SER A 93 -0.98 4.42 6.63
C SER A 93 -1.10 4.02 8.10
N GLU A 94 0.04 3.79 8.73
CA GLU A 94 0.17 3.67 10.20
C GLU A 94 0.53 5.01 10.86
N TYR A 95 0.69 6.07 10.08
CA TYR A 95 1.15 7.38 10.53
C TYR A 95 0.15 8.47 10.21
N ASN A 96 0.13 9.52 11.04
CA ASN A 96 -0.47 10.80 10.72
C ASN A 96 0.61 11.71 10.11
N GLY A 97 0.23 12.50 9.09
CA GLY A 97 1.17 13.40 8.43
C GLY A 97 0.61 14.00 7.15
N ILE A 98 1.50 14.46 6.29
CA ILE A 98 1.14 15.04 5.00
C ILE A 98 1.92 14.38 3.86
N VAL A 99 1.28 14.31 2.69
CA VAL A 99 1.90 13.82 1.44
C VAL A 99 1.67 14.81 0.31
N SER A 100 2.52 14.74 -0.71
CA SER A 100 2.43 15.64 -1.87
C SER A 100 1.08 15.52 -2.61
N PRO A 101 0.69 16.52 -3.42
CA PRO A 101 -0.55 16.50 -4.20
C PRO A 101 -0.68 15.31 -5.17
N ALA A 102 0.44 14.66 -5.51
CA ALA A 102 0.48 13.50 -6.41
C ALA A 102 -0.11 12.21 -5.79
N TYR A 103 -0.65 12.28 -4.58
CA TYR A 103 -1.27 11.13 -3.93
C TYR A 103 -2.79 11.25 -3.88
N HIS A 104 -3.49 10.14 -4.05
CA HIS A 104 -4.88 9.99 -3.63
C HIS A 104 -4.93 9.51 -2.19
N ILE A 105 -5.77 10.14 -1.38
CA ILE A 105 -6.02 9.76 0.00
C ILE A 105 -7.47 9.31 0.11
N CYS A 106 -7.68 8.15 0.71
CA CYS A 106 -9.00 7.58 0.89
C CYS A 106 -9.20 7.16 2.34
N LYS A 107 -10.23 7.71 2.99
CA LYS A 107 -10.68 7.21 4.28
C LYS A 107 -11.40 5.86 4.08
N ILE A 108 -10.98 4.83 4.81
CA ILE A 108 -11.70 3.55 4.86
C ILE A 108 -12.87 3.73 5.80
N THR A 109 -14.10 3.58 5.28
CA THR A 109 -15.35 3.88 5.98
C THR A 109 -16.12 2.65 6.41
N SER A 110 -15.78 1.48 5.87
CA SER A 110 -16.50 0.23 6.16
C SER A 110 -15.91 -0.49 7.37
N GLU A 111 -16.74 -0.75 8.36
CA GLU A 111 -16.39 -1.60 9.52
C GLU A 111 -16.28 -3.09 9.18
N LYS A 112 -16.72 -3.50 7.98
CA LYS A 112 -16.64 -4.89 7.50
C LYS A 112 -15.27 -5.24 6.92
N ILE A 113 -14.32 -4.29 6.94
CA ILE A 113 -13.00 -4.45 6.35
C ILE A 113 -11.93 -4.23 7.41
N CYS A 114 -11.13 -5.27 7.64
CA CYS A 114 -9.88 -5.16 8.37
C CYS A 114 -8.88 -4.36 7.54
N LYS A 115 -8.41 -3.22 8.08
CA LYS A 115 -7.50 -2.31 7.38
C LYS A 115 -6.16 -2.97 7.02
N LYS A 116 -5.63 -3.83 7.90
CA LYS A 116 -4.41 -4.60 7.64
C LYS A 116 -4.60 -5.63 6.54
N TYR A 117 -5.72 -6.35 6.53
CA TYR A 117 -6.06 -7.24 5.44
C TYR A 117 -6.10 -6.48 4.10
N LEU A 118 -6.79 -5.34 4.05
CA LEU A 118 -6.86 -4.51 2.86
C LEU A 118 -5.48 -4.01 2.41
N HIS A 119 -4.60 -3.66 3.36
CA HIS A 119 -3.21 -3.29 3.08
C HIS A 119 -2.47 -4.41 2.32
N TYR A 120 -2.53 -5.64 2.81
CA TYR A 120 -1.89 -6.78 2.16
C TYR A 120 -2.53 -7.12 0.82
N LEU A 121 -3.86 -7.20 0.78
CA LEU A 121 -4.59 -7.57 -0.42
C LEU A 121 -4.29 -6.65 -1.59
N LEU A 122 -4.38 -5.32 -1.39
CA LEU A 122 -4.14 -4.36 -2.47
C LEU A 122 -2.67 -4.27 -2.91
N ARG A 123 -1.74 -4.81 -2.13
CA ARG A 123 -0.30 -4.88 -2.44
C ARG A 123 0.10 -6.22 -3.04
N ASP A 124 -0.81 -7.16 -3.13
CA ASP A 124 -0.55 -8.46 -3.76
C ASP A 124 -0.21 -8.29 -5.25
N ALA A 125 0.75 -9.09 -5.70
CA ALA A 125 1.25 -9.04 -7.07
C ALA A 125 0.17 -9.28 -8.13
N SER A 126 -0.90 -9.99 -7.80
CA SER A 126 -2.03 -10.25 -8.71
C SER A 126 -2.80 -8.98 -9.10
N TYR A 127 -2.70 -7.90 -8.30
CA TYR A 127 -3.32 -6.61 -8.62
C TYR A 127 -2.49 -5.73 -9.57
N LEU A 128 -1.18 -5.98 -9.70
CA LEU A 128 -0.29 -5.15 -10.52
C LEU A 128 -0.72 -5.03 -11.98
N PRO A 129 -1.11 -6.12 -12.68
CA PRO A 129 -1.59 -6.02 -14.06
C PRO A 129 -2.82 -5.11 -14.18
N GLU A 130 -3.71 -5.13 -13.21
CA GLU A 130 -4.91 -4.29 -13.22
C GLU A 130 -4.58 -2.82 -12.98
N TYR A 131 -3.67 -2.51 -12.04
CA TYR A 131 -3.18 -1.15 -11.86
C TYR A 131 -2.47 -0.64 -13.12
N MET A 132 -1.66 -1.47 -13.77
CA MET A 132 -0.99 -1.14 -15.02
C MET A 132 -2.01 -0.87 -16.14
N ARG A 133 -3.01 -1.73 -16.29
CA ARG A 133 -4.07 -1.59 -17.32
C ARG A 133 -4.87 -0.30 -17.19
N LEU A 134 -5.13 0.13 -15.94
CA LEU A 134 -5.92 1.33 -15.63
C LEU A 134 -5.08 2.61 -15.58
N SER A 135 -3.76 2.50 -15.49
CA SER A 135 -2.87 3.65 -15.49
C SER A 135 -2.63 4.13 -16.92
N THR A 136 -2.85 5.40 -17.16
CA THR A 136 -2.72 6.00 -18.51
C THR A 136 -1.79 7.20 -18.50
N GLY A 137 -1.14 7.48 -19.62
CA GLY A 137 -0.24 8.63 -19.80
C GLY A 137 0.42 8.65 -21.16
N LEU A 138 0.97 9.82 -21.54
CA LEU A 138 1.57 10.04 -22.87
C LEU A 138 2.94 9.35 -23.03
N ARG A 139 3.63 9.06 -21.94
CA ARG A 139 4.97 8.46 -21.97
C ARG A 139 5.02 7.27 -21.02
N VAL A 140 5.78 6.25 -21.39
CA VAL A 140 6.09 5.11 -20.52
C VAL A 140 6.74 5.62 -19.22
N GLY A 141 6.22 5.19 -18.08
CA GLY A 141 6.68 5.61 -16.74
C GLY A 141 6.10 6.95 -16.24
N GLN A 142 5.34 7.68 -17.05
CA GLN A 142 4.57 8.87 -16.63
C GLN A 142 3.06 8.60 -16.66
N TRP A 143 2.69 7.42 -16.17
CA TRP A 143 1.29 7.00 -16.09
C TRP A 143 0.68 7.49 -14.79
N ASP A 144 -0.62 7.76 -14.85
CA ASP A 144 -1.44 8.21 -13.73
C ASP A 144 -2.64 7.28 -13.60
N LEU A 145 -2.86 6.73 -12.42
CA LEU A 145 -4.07 6.00 -12.08
C LEU A 145 -5.10 6.98 -11.52
N SER A 146 -6.16 7.23 -12.30
CA SER A 146 -7.24 8.08 -11.81
C SER A 146 -7.96 7.45 -10.63
N PHE A 147 -8.51 8.30 -9.72
CA PHE A 147 -9.33 7.77 -8.64
C PHE A 147 -10.62 7.11 -9.14
N ASP A 148 -11.16 7.60 -10.24
CA ASP A 148 -12.39 7.07 -10.85
C ASP A 148 -12.19 5.65 -11.38
N ASP A 149 -11.03 5.32 -11.90
CA ASP A 149 -10.68 3.97 -12.31
C ASP A 149 -10.35 3.11 -11.08
N PHE A 150 -9.51 3.60 -10.18
CA PHE A 150 -9.11 2.89 -8.97
C PHE A 150 -10.31 2.44 -8.11
N LYS A 151 -11.27 3.32 -7.86
CA LYS A 151 -12.45 3.02 -7.03
C LYS A 151 -13.34 1.89 -7.57
N ASN A 152 -13.22 1.56 -8.86
CA ASN A 152 -13.99 0.50 -9.50
C ASN A 152 -13.26 -0.86 -9.53
N ILE A 153 -12.01 -0.93 -9.09
CA ILE A 153 -11.26 -2.18 -9.00
C ILE A 153 -11.99 -3.13 -8.05
N PRO A 154 -12.21 -4.40 -8.48
CA PRO A 154 -12.77 -5.42 -7.63
C PRO A 154 -11.76 -5.89 -6.58
N PHE A 155 -12.26 -6.30 -5.41
CA PHE A 155 -11.44 -6.89 -4.37
C PHE A 155 -12.21 -7.97 -3.60
N LEU A 156 -11.47 -8.84 -2.92
CA LEU A 156 -12.01 -10.00 -2.21
C LEU A 156 -12.39 -9.63 -0.78
N VAL A 157 -13.55 -10.12 -0.33
CA VAL A 157 -14.09 -9.86 1.00
C VAL A 157 -14.39 -11.17 1.71
N PRO A 158 -13.42 -11.76 2.41
CA PRO A 158 -13.65 -12.83 3.38
C PRO A 158 -14.55 -12.35 4.54
N PRO A 159 -15.14 -13.23 5.35
CA PRO A 159 -15.67 -12.86 6.66
C PRO A 159 -14.64 -12.12 7.52
N LEU A 160 -15.05 -11.13 8.32
CA LEU A 160 -14.12 -10.26 9.06
C LEU A 160 -13.13 -11.04 9.93
N ALA A 161 -13.59 -12.07 10.66
CA ALA A 161 -12.72 -12.94 11.45
C ALA A 161 -11.66 -13.71 10.60
N GLU A 162 -11.92 -13.94 9.33
CA GLU A 162 -10.95 -14.55 8.42
C GLU A 162 -9.97 -13.50 7.90
N GLN A 163 -10.42 -12.28 7.61
CA GLN A 163 -9.55 -11.15 7.29
C GLN A 163 -8.53 -10.89 8.41
N ASP A 164 -8.99 -10.89 9.67
CA ASP A 164 -8.12 -10.66 10.83
C ASP A 164 -7.08 -11.79 10.97
N ARG A 165 -7.47 -13.04 10.76
CA ARG A 165 -6.54 -14.19 10.78
C ARG A 165 -5.52 -14.12 9.65
N ILE A 166 -5.94 -13.75 8.44
CA ILE A 166 -5.03 -13.59 7.30
C ILE A 166 -4.03 -12.46 7.59
N ALA A 167 -4.50 -11.32 8.08
CA ALA A 167 -3.64 -10.19 8.43
C ALA A 167 -2.64 -10.54 9.53
N ALA A 168 -3.09 -11.20 10.60
CA ALA A 168 -2.23 -11.61 11.70
C ALA A 168 -1.17 -12.65 11.27
N PHE A 169 -1.53 -13.59 10.41
CA PHE A 169 -0.59 -14.53 9.82
C PHE A 169 0.48 -13.82 9.00
N LEU A 170 0.08 -12.92 8.09
CA LEU A 170 1.01 -12.17 7.26
C LEU A 170 1.90 -11.23 8.08
N ASP A 171 1.37 -10.59 9.13
CA ASP A 171 2.16 -9.78 10.06
C ASP A 171 3.28 -10.62 10.72
N ALA A 172 2.96 -11.83 11.16
CA ALA A 172 3.92 -12.73 11.81
C ALA A 172 5.01 -13.19 10.82
N GLU A 173 4.63 -13.62 9.63
CA GLU A 173 5.56 -14.06 8.59
C GLU A 173 6.49 -12.90 8.13
N CYS A 174 5.94 -11.71 7.92
CA CYS A 174 6.73 -10.54 7.56
C CYS A 174 7.72 -10.17 8.69
N ALA A 175 7.30 -10.20 9.95
CA ALA A 175 8.19 -9.91 11.08
C ALA A 175 9.34 -10.93 11.20
N GLU A 176 9.08 -12.20 10.91
CA GLU A 176 10.12 -13.23 10.89
C GLU A 176 11.12 -13.00 9.76
N ILE A 177 10.62 -12.68 8.57
CA ILE A 177 11.46 -12.33 7.40
C ILE A 177 12.33 -11.11 7.71
N ASP A 178 11.75 -10.05 8.28
CA ASP A 178 12.48 -8.83 8.62
C ASP A 178 13.57 -9.10 9.66
N ALA A 179 13.30 -9.91 10.68
CA ALA A 179 14.28 -10.32 11.67
C ALA A 179 15.43 -11.12 11.03
N LEU A 180 15.14 -11.99 10.07
CA LEU A 180 16.16 -12.75 9.34
C LEU A 180 17.02 -11.83 8.46
N LEU A 181 16.40 -10.85 7.77
CA LEU A 181 17.10 -9.87 6.96
C LEU A 181 18.06 -9.02 7.80
N GLU A 182 17.65 -8.56 8.98
CA GLU A 182 18.52 -7.80 9.89
C GLU A 182 19.72 -8.63 10.39
N LYS A 183 19.52 -9.89 10.75
CA LYS A 183 20.60 -10.80 11.13
C LYS A 183 21.58 -11.00 9.96
N THR A 184 21.06 -11.20 8.75
CA THR A 184 21.87 -11.39 7.56
C THR A 184 22.71 -10.14 7.24
N ARG A 185 22.13 -8.95 7.33
CA ARG A 185 22.83 -7.68 7.14
C ARG A 185 23.95 -7.50 8.16
N ALA A 186 23.66 -7.77 9.43
CA ALA A 186 24.67 -7.71 10.50
C ALA A 186 25.85 -8.65 10.22
N SER A 187 25.59 -9.88 9.80
CA SER A 187 26.64 -10.86 9.43
C SER A 187 27.48 -10.39 8.26
N ILE A 188 26.84 -9.80 7.22
CA ILE A 188 27.56 -9.24 6.06
C ILE A 188 28.51 -8.11 6.51
N GLU A 189 28.08 -7.21 7.39
CA GLU A 189 28.91 -6.13 7.89
C GLU A 189 30.08 -6.65 8.75
N GLU A 190 29.86 -7.70 9.55
CA GLU A 190 30.93 -8.35 10.29
C GLU A 190 31.98 -8.98 9.37
N TYR A 191 31.56 -9.70 8.34
CA TYR A 191 32.49 -10.26 7.34
C TYR A 191 33.28 -9.18 6.58
N LYS A 192 32.64 -8.04 6.24
CA LYS A 192 33.35 -6.92 5.63
C LYS A 192 34.46 -6.37 6.53
N LYS A 193 34.18 -6.21 7.84
CA LYS A 193 35.17 -5.75 8.83
C LYS A 193 36.33 -6.74 8.95
N LEU A 194 36.04 -8.04 9.04
CA LEU A 194 37.07 -9.09 9.10
C LEU A 194 37.96 -9.07 7.84
N LYS A 195 37.40 -8.89 6.66
CA LYS A 195 38.15 -8.81 5.40
C LYS A 195 39.05 -7.58 5.34
N GLN A 196 38.72 -6.47 6.01
CA GLN A 196 39.51 -5.26 6.04
C GLN A 196 40.66 -5.35 7.06
N ALA A 197 40.57 -6.28 8.04
CA ALA A 197 41.54 -6.45 9.09
C ALA A 197 42.68 -7.43 8.74
N VAL A 198 42.57 -8.10 7.61
CA VAL A 198 43.58 -8.99 6.98
C VAL A 198 44.28 -8.26 5.83
#